data_3f40949d894fb0d0d527e3121e342a7f
#
_entry.id   3f40949d894fb0d0d527e3121e342a7f
#
_cell.length_a   1.000
_cell.length_b   1.000
_cell.length_c   1.000
_cell.angle_alpha   90.00
_cell.angle_beta   90.00
_cell.angle_gamma   90.00
#
_symmetry.space_group_name_H-M   'P 1'
#
loop_
_entity.id
_entity.type
_entity.pdbx_description
1 polymer ?
#
loop_
_entity_poly.entity_id
_entity_poly.type
_entity_poly.pdbx_seq_one_letter_code
_entity_poly.pdbx_strand_id
1 'polypeptide(L)'
;MYQALYRKFRPDSFDEVKGQDAIVTTLKNQIINSRVGHAYLFTGTRGTGKTSVAKLFAKAVNCRNRKEDGSPCNGCENCLAIKNGSSMNVIEIDAASNNGVDDVREIRDEVQYRPTDADYRVYIIDEVHMLSVQAFNALLKTLEEPPEYVMFILATTEVNKIPITVLSRCQRYDFKRMTIETMTDRMRELSDKEGIKAEDRALRYIAKCANGSMRDALSLLDQCSAYYLGNELTYDNVLEVLGAVDTSVYSDLFDRILNKDTIGAVSVLEDTLMQGKDLSAFVSDFTWYLRNLLLALSQDEKMEDVIDVSSETLKSLKEEAARSDADTLMRFIRIFSELSSEIRYAREKKVLSEIAIIKLMRPEMETDIASLKQRVSDLEKKISEGIRVTAVTEVSSPDAETLKKKRPPVPEAMPEDVKAVFSNWGKVLRSIPHTHNALISSLRNADLTVKDDRLVIAFDDMFENMLRNEDNRQVFEGAVEKVVGKHLKYEVLEKRKTTDFESTYPDFSGLINMDGIDVGEMEE
;
A
#
# COMPACT_ATOMS: atom_id res chain seq x y z
N MET A 1 1.43 39.26 2.79
CA MET A 1 0.99 38.08 2.02
C MET A 1 1.04 36.88 2.94
N TYR A 2 -0.01 36.06 3.01
CA TYR A 2 -0.05 34.86 3.86
C TYR A 2 1.00 33.84 3.40
N GLN A 3 1.71 33.23 4.35
CA GLN A 3 2.70 32.20 4.09
C GLN A 3 2.34 30.95 4.88
N ALA A 4 2.23 29.80 4.22
CA ALA A 4 1.89 28.53 4.84
C ALA A 4 2.82 28.18 6.00
N LEU A 5 2.29 27.61 7.07
CA LEU A 5 3.02 27.32 8.32
C LEU A 5 4.29 26.51 8.09
N TYR A 6 4.26 25.50 7.22
CA TYR A 6 5.44 24.68 6.93
C TYR A 6 6.58 25.42 6.22
N ARG A 7 6.29 26.58 5.57
CA ARG A 7 7.31 27.46 4.99
C ARG A 7 7.79 28.49 6.01
N LYS A 8 6.85 29.11 6.74
CA LYS A 8 7.12 30.14 7.74
C LYS A 8 8.01 29.62 8.87
N PHE A 9 7.74 28.38 9.34
CA PHE A 9 8.46 27.74 10.44
C PHE A 9 9.50 26.70 10.01
N ARG A 10 10.09 26.91 8.83
CA ARG A 10 11.26 26.12 8.43
C ARG A 10 12.43 26.42 9.40
N PRO A 11 13.08 25.40 9.97
CA PRO A 11 14.14 25.59 10.94
C PRO A 11 15.24 26.55 10.44
N ASP A 12 15.55 27.58 11.22
CA ASP A 12 16.62 28.55 10.97
C ASP A 12 17.87 28.28 11.84
N SER A 13 17.76 27.38 12.84
CA SER A 13 18.86 26.91 13.69
C SER A 13 18.81 25.38 13.84
N PHE A 14 19.93 24.78 14.24
CA PHE A 14 19.98 23.34 14.48
C PHE A 14 19.11 22.90 15.67
N ASP A 15 18.90 23.76 16.66
CA ASP A 15 18.08 23.46 17.84
C ASP A 15 16.56 23.40 17.53
N GLU A 16 16.16 23.99 16.41
CA GLU A 16 14.79 23.94 15.92
C GLU A 16 14.49 22.65 15.14
N VAL A 17 15.53 21.89 14.79
CA VAL A 17 15.35 20.59 14.11
C VAL A 17 14.96 19.55 15.15
N LYS A 18 13.74 19.03 15.05
CA LYS A 18 13.21 18.05 16.00
C LYS A 18 13.29 16.63 15.45
N GLY A 19 13.51 15.66 16.35
CA GLY A 19 13.50 14.24 16.03
C GLY A 19 14.67 13.71 15.19
N GLN A 20 15.73 14.54 14.97
CA GLN A 20 16.92 14.17 14.20
C GLN A 20 18.23 14.47 14.97
N ASP A 21 18.22 14.30 16.29
CA ASP A 21 19.29 14.75 17.20
C ASP A 21 20.66 14.15 16.84
N ALA A 22 20.73 12.88 16.50
CA ALA A 22 21.98 12.22 16.11
C ALA A 22 22.59 12.83 14.84
N ILE A 23 21.76 13.14 13.84
CA ILE A 23 22.19 13.77 12.59
C ILE A 23 22.69 15.19 12.87
N VAL A 24 21.89 15.96 13.60
CA VAL A 24 22.24 17.35 13.98
C VAL A 24 23.55 17.40 14.75
N THR A 25 23.72 16.53 15.75
CA THR A 25 24.95 16.46 16.55
C THR A 25 26.16 16.13 15.67
N THR A 26 26.03 15.18 14.76
CA THR A 26 27.11 14.78 13.85
C THR A 26 27.50 15.92 12.93
N LEU A 27 26.54 16.61 12.32
CA LEU A 27 26.79 17.74 11.43
C LEU A 27 27.41 18.93 12.18
N LYS A 28 26.92 19.26 13.38
CA LYS A 28 27.55 20.29 14.25
C LYS A 28 29.00 19.93 14.55
N ASN A 29 29.30 18.71 14.94
CA ASN A 29 30.65 18.25 15.23
C ASN A 29 31.60 18.35 14.03
N GLN A 30 31.12 18.03 12.82
CA GLN A 30 31.89 18.16 11.58
C GLN A 30 32.22 19.62 11.30
N ILE A 31 31.27 20.53 11.52
CA ILE A 31 31.47 21.98 11.35
C ILE A 31 32.50 22.52 12.35
N ILE A 32 32.34 22.19 13.63
CA ILE A 32 33.21 22.70 14.73
C ILE A 32 34.65 22.21 14.53
N ASN A 33 34.81 20.94 14.13
CA ASN A 33 36.13 20.34 13.95
C ASN A 33 36.74 20.56 12.56
N SER A 34 36.09 21.36 11.69
CA SER A 34 36.53 21.60 10.32
C SER A 34 36.73 20.29 9.51
N ARG A 35 35.88 19.29 9.77
CA ARG A 35 35.88 17.97 9.10
C ARG A 35 34.69 17.80 8.19
N VAL A 36 34.39 18.85 7.44
CA VAL A 36 33.26 18.84 6.48
C VAL A 36 33.64 17.99 5.27
N GLY A 37 32.80 17.02 4.94
CA GLY A 37 32.96 16.17 3.75
C GLY A 37 32.52 16.86 2.47
N HIS A 38 32.85 16.26 1.33
CA HIS A 38 32.47 16.80 0.01
C HIS A 38 31.10 16.31 -0.48
N ALA A 39 30.57 15.18 0.01
CA ALA A 39 29.31 14.62 -0.44
C ALA A 39 28.51 13.98 0.71
N TYR A 40 27.26 14.38 0.81
CA TYR A 40 26.29 13.93 1.80
C TYR A 40 25.07 13.34 1.10
N LEU A 41 24.54 12.26 1.63
CA LEU A 41 23.29 11.67 1.17
C LEU A 41 22.29 11.63 2.33
N PHE A 42 21.24 12.44 2.24
CA PHE A 42 20.14 12.49 3.20
C PHE A 42 19.00 11.61 2.71
N THR A 43 18.73 10.52 3.41
CA THR A 43 17.68 9.56 3.06
C THR A 43 16.56 9.57 4.08
N GLY A 44 15.34 9.22 3.68
CA GLY A 44 14.19 9.12 4.58
C GLY A 44 12.90 9.56 3.92
N THR A 45 11.77 9.29 4.58
CA THR A 45 10.45 9.62 4.02
C THR A 45 10.27 11.12 3.80
N ARG A 46 9.27 11.48 2.97
CA ARG A 46 8.95 12.88 2.70
C ARG A 46 8.59 13.62 4.00
N GLY A 47 8.96 14.90 4.09
CA GLY A 47 8.58 15.79 5.20
C GLY A 47 9.33 15.59 6.52
N THR A 48 10.38 14.75 6.56
CA THR A 48 11.23 14.51 7.76
C THR A 48 12.32 15.54 7.97
N GLY A 49 12.44 16.56 7.11
CA GLY A 49 13.35 17.68 7.29
C GLY A 49 14.64 17.62 6.47
N LYS A 50 14.83 16.66 5.55
CA LYS A 50 16.04 16.50 4.72
C LYS A 50 16.52 17.81 4.09
N THR A 51 15.68 18.42 3.25
CA THR A 51 16.00 19.67 2.54
C THR A 51 16.19 20.85 3.49
N SER A 52 15.47 20.87 4.63
CA SER A 52 15.62 21.93 5.64
C SER A 52 16.97 21.84 6.33
N VAL A 53 17.39 20.64 6.73
CA VAL A 53 18.72 20.40 7.34
C VAL A 53 19.82 20.63 6.31
N ALA A 54 19.62 20.26 5.03
CA ALA A 54 20.57 20.55 3.96
C ALA A 54 20.83 22.06 3.82
N LYS A 55 19.76 22.87 3.77
CA LYS A 55 19.89 24.34 3.72
C LYS A 55 20.54 24.92 4.97
N LEU A 56 20.18 24.40 6.13
CA LEU A 56 20.75 24.82 7.40
C LEU A 56 22.25 24.51 7.48
N PHE A 57 22.65 23.32 7.02
CA PHE A 57 24.04 22.91 6.95
C PHE A 57 24.83 23.77 5.94
N ALA A 58 24.27 23.98 4.73
CA ALA A 58 24.88 24.89 3.75
C ALA A 58 25.05 26.31 4.26
N LYS A 59 24.08 26.80 5.05
CA LYS A 59 24.14 28.11 5.71
C LYS A 59 25.23 28.14 6.80
N ALA A 60 25.37 27.07 7.59
CA ALA A 60 26.32 26.97 8.68
C ALA A 60 27.77 26.90 8.19
N VAL A 61 28.07 26.16 7.14
CA VAL A 61 29.41 26.05 6.55
C VAL A 61 29.89 27.37 5.92
N ASN A 62 28.96 28.17 5.38
CA ASN A 62 29.22 29.44 4.70
C ASN A 62 28.99 30.66 5.61
N CYS A 63 28.74 30.45 6.91
CA CYS A 63 28.44 31.55 7.82
C CYS A 63 29.73 32.28 8.29
N ARG A 64 29.84 33.59 8.02
CA ARG A 64 30.98 34.41 8.44
C ARG A 64 31.09 34.58 9.97
N ASN A 65 29.95 34.61 10.67
CA ASN A 65 29.86 34.81 12.12
C ASN A 65 29.20 33.59 12.78
N ARG A 66 29.76 32.40 12.56
CA ARG A 66 29.25 31.13 13.09
C ARG A 66 29.29 31.16 14.63
N LYS A 67 28.26 30.62 15.26
CA LYS A 67 28.21 30.45 16.71
C LYS A 67 29.16 29.32 17.15
N GLU A 68 29.54 29.31 18.42
CA GLU A 68 30.42 28.28 18.99
C GLU A 68 29.88 26.87 18.88
N ASP A 69 28.56 26.73 18.90
CA ASP A 69 27.85 25.45 18.74
C ASP A 69 27.75 24.95 17.26
N GLY A 70 28.38 25.64 16.33
CA GLY A 70 28.35 25.33 14.92
C GLY A 70 27.10 25.84 14.17
N SER A 71 26.17 26.51 14.86
CA SER A 71 24.96 27.05 14.23
C SER A 71 25.22 28.33 13.45
N PRO A 72 24.46 28.60 12.35
CA PRO A 72 24.61 29.86 11.61
C PRO A 72 24.12 31.06 12.42
N CYS A 73 24.69 32.23 12.19
CA CYS A 73 24.31 33.47 12.89
C CYS A 73 22.94 34.03 12.42
N ASN A 74 22.47 33.64 11.26
CA ASN A 74 21.25 34.13 10.60
C ASN A 74 21.19 35.63 10.27
N GLY A 75 22.25 36.37 10.54
CA GLY A 75 22.29 37.82 10.35
C GLY A 75 23.37 38.30 9.38
N CYS A 76 24.37 37.50 9.03
CA CYS A 76 25.39 37.90 8.05
C CYS A 76 24.83 37.82 6.60
N GLU A 77 25.51 38.47 5.69
CA GLU A 77 25.13 38.57 4.29
C GLU A 77 24.89 37.19 3.63
N ASN A 78 25.82 36.24 3.87
CA ASN A 78 25.65 34.85 3.36
C ASN A 78 24.41 34.16 3.93
N CYS A 79 24.15 34.29 5.22
CA CYS A 79 22.97 33.69 5.85
C CYS A 79 21.67 34.26 5.27
N LEU A 80 21.61 35.57 5.03
CA LEU A 80 20.45 36.25 4.47
C LEU A 80 20.28 35.91 2.99
N ALA A 81 21.36 35.91 2.21
CA ALA A 81 21.31 35.51 0.79
C ALA A 81 20.80 34.06 0.61
N ILE A 82 21.29 33.11 1.42
CA ILE A 82 20.84 31.71 1.37
C ILE A 82 19.37 31.60 1.81
N LYS A 83 18.96 32.32 2.84
CA LYS A 83 17.55 32.34 3.29
C LYS A 83 16.61 32.85 2.22
N ASN A 84 17.00 33.88 1.49
CA ASN A 84 16.22 34.52 0.43
C ASN A 84 16.32 33.77 -0.91
N GLY A 85 17.16 32.74 -1.03
CA GLY A 85 17.37 32.01 -2.29
C GLY A 85 18.15 32.80 -3.35
N SER A 86 18.86 33.87 -2.96
CA SER A 86 19.65 34.72 -3.85
C SER A 86 21.16 34.43 -3.82
N SER A 87 21.58 33.40 -3.08
CA SER A 87 22.98 33.01 -2.99
C SER A 87 23.45 32.30 -4.27
N MET A 88 24.52 32.78 -4.88
CA MET A 88 25.20 32.10 -6.00
C MET A 88 26.07 30.93 -5.53
N ASN A 89 26.35 30.83 -4.22
CA ASN A 89 27.20 29.79 -3.67
C ASN A 89 26.42 28.60 -3.09
N VAL A 90 25.10 28.70 -2.98
CA VAL A 90 24.22 27.59 -2.54
C VAL A 90 23.11 27.43 -3.56
N ILE A 91 23.24 26.40 -4.36
CA ILE A 91 22.36 26.13 -5.50
C ILE A 91 21.44 24.96 -5.12
N GLU A 92 20.14 25.19 -5.15
CA GLU A 92 19.12 24.17 -4.89
C GLU A 92 18.49 23.72 -6.21
N ILE A 93 18.53 22.44 -6.46
CA ILE A 93 18.02 21.80 -7.66
C ILE A 93 17.02 20.73 -7.26
N ASP A 94 15.83 20.81 -7.81
CA ASP A 94 14.83 19.74 -7.71
C ASP A 94 15.01 18.80 -8.91
N ALA A 95 15.47 17.58 -8.63
CA ALA A 95 15.69 16.58 -9.68
C ALA A 95 14.40 16.08 -10.34
N ALA A 96 13.22 16.34 -9.74
CA ALA A 96 11.95 16.05 -10.41
C ALA A 96 11.70 16.97 -11.62
N SER A 97 12.19 18.22 -11.55
CA SER A 97 12.08 19.23 -12.61
C SER A 97 13.31 19.28 -13.53
N ASN A 98 14.50 18.90 -13.00
CA ASN A 98 15.81 19.00 -13.66
C ASN A 98 16.50 17.62 -13.62
N ASN A 99 16.00 16.67 -14.40
CA ASN A 99 16.47 15.27 -14.38
C ASN A 99 17.37 14.91 -15.57
N GLY A 100 17.61 15.87 -16.46
CA GLY A 100 18.36 15.70 -17.68
C GLY A 100 19.86 15.57 -17.46
N VAL A 101 20.54 14.99 -18.44
CA VAL A 101 22.01 14.92 -18.43
C VAL A 101 22.63 16.31 -18.66
N ASP A 102 21.94 17.19 -19.36
CA ASP A 102 22.43 18.53 -19.68
C ASP A 102 22.38 19.45 -18.45
N ASP A 103 21.32 19.35 -17.62
CA ASP A 103 21.23 20.06 -16.33
C ASP A 103 22.41 19.69 -15.41
N VAL A 104 22.78 18.42 -15.36
CA VAL A 104 23.92 17.95 -14.53
C VAL A 104 25.28 18.32 -15.16
N ARG A 105 25.36 18.41 -16.49
CA ARG A 105 26.58 18.92 -17.16
C ARG A 105 26.83 20.39 -16.86
N GLU A 106 25.79 21.22 -16.81
CA GLU A 106 25.90 22.61 -16.36
C GLU A 106 26.48 22.69 -14.96
N ILE A 107 25.98 21.88 -14.01
CA ILE A 107 26.55 21.79 -12.66
C ILE A 107 28.03 21.44 -12.71
N ARG A 108 28.41 20.42 -13.49
CA ARG A 108 29.80 19.98 -13.64
C ARG A 108 30.71 21.09 -14.17
N ASP A 109 30.23 21.87 -15.11
CA ASP A 109 31.01 22.95 -15.71
C ASP A 109 31.10 24.17 -14.76
N GLU A 110 30.05 24.42 -13.97
CA GLU A 110 30.02 25.45 -12.93
C GLU A 110 30.88 25.11 -11.70
N VAL A 111 31.05 23.84 -11.36
CA VAL A 111 31.89 23.38 -10.22
C VAL A 111 33.32 23.85 -10.33
N GLN A 112 33.83 24.16 -11.54
CA GLN A 112 35.20 24.66 -11.75
C GLN A 112 35.44 26.07 -11.20
N TYR A 113 34.37 26.84 -10.97
CA TYR A 113 34.47 28.22 -10.50
C TYR A 113 34.43 28.27 -8.97
N ARG A 114 35.43 28.90 -8.37
CA ARG A 114 35.49 29.11 -6.90
C ARG A 114 34.35 30.03 -6.41
N PRO A 115 33.84 29.81 -5.19
CA PRO A 115 32.90 30.74 -4.58
C PRO A 115 33.52 32.11 -4.38
N THR A 116 32.74 33.18 -4.56
CA THR A 116 33.27 34.57 -4.48
C THR A 116 33.31 35.05 -3.04
N ASP A 117 32.28 34.81 -2.23
CA ASP A 117 32.10 35.36 -0.89
C ASP A 117 31.75 34.28 0.17
N ALA A 118 32.06 33.04 -0.08
CA ALA A 118 31.76 31.88 0.77
C ALA A 118 32.92 30.89 0.79
N ASP A 119 32.99 30.05 1.80
CA ASP A 119 34.01 29.01 1.93
C ASP A 119 33.71 27.83 1.00
N TYR A 120 32.41 27.51 0.82
CA TYR A 120 31.96 26.37 0.04
C TYR A 120 30.94 26.77 -1.02
N ARG A 121 31.05 26.16 -2.21
CA ARG A 121 29.98 26.09 -3.21
C ARG A 121 29.17 24.83 -2.97
N VAL A 122 27.93 24.99 -2.56
CA VAL A 122 27.06 23.87 -2.11
C VAL A 122 25.97 23.62 -3.12
N TYR A 123 25.88 22.39 -3.61
CA TYR A 123 24.81 21.93 -4.46
C TYR A 123 23.87 21.03 -3.66
N ILE A 124 22.64 21.48 -3.47
CA ILE A 124 21.57 20.70 -2.81
C ILE A 124 20.69 20.13 -3.93
N ILE A 125 20.74 18.82 -4.13
CA ILE A 125 19.92 18.12 -5.14
C ILE A 125 18.82 17.35 -4.39
N ASP A 126 17.59 17.87 -4.46
CA ASP A 126 16.43 17.22 -3.83
C ASP A 126 15.81 16.18 -4.77
N GLU A 127 15.24 15.13 -4.19
CA GLU A 127 14.69 13.94 -4.86
C GLU A 127 15.64 13.36 -5.93
N VAL A 128 16.93 13.27 -5.57
CA VAL A 128 18.03 12.89 -6.49
C VAL A 128 17.78 11.55 -7.20
N HIS A 129 16.94 10.66 -6.67
CA HIS A 129 16.54 9.41 -7.33
C HIS A 129 15.75 9.60 -8.63
N MET A 130 15.28 10.83 -8.92
CA MET A 130 14.62 11.18 -10.18
C MET A 130 15.60 11.48 -11.31
N LEU A 131 16.89 11.63 -11.04
CA LEU A 131 17.91 11.82 -12.07
C LEU A 131 17.98 10.60 -12.99
N SER A 132 18.20 10.86 -14.28
CA SER A 132 18.47 9.79 -15.25
C SER A 132 19.81 9.09 -14.94
N VAL A 133 19.95 7.84 -15.40
CA VAL A 133 21.21 7.08 -15.26
C VAL A 133 22.38 7.84 -15.88
N GLN A 134 22.14 8.53 -16.98
CA GLN A 134 23.17 9.35 -17.67
C GLN A 134 23.56 10.57 -16.85
N ALA A 135 22.61 11.21 -16.16
CA ALA A 135 22.85 12.32 -15.24
C ALA A 135 23.68 11.87 -14.03
N PHE A 136 23.35 10.72 -13.41
CA PHE A 136 24.19 10.13 -12.36
C PHE A 136 25.62 9.90 -12.82
N ASN A 137 25.82 9.32 -14.01
CA ASN A 137 27.15 9.07 -14.56
C ASN A 137 27.94 10.38 -14.80
N ALA A 138 27.27 11.45 -15.21
CA ALA A 138 27.91 12.75 -15.35
C ALA A 138 28.38 13.34 -14.02
N LEU A 139 27.63 13.09 -12.91
CA LEU A 139 27.94 13.54 -11.58
C LEU A 139 29.10 12.75 -10.93
N LEU A 140 29.25 11.45 -11.29
CA LEU A 140 30.24 10.56 -10.66
C LEU A 140 31.66 11.12 -10.69
N LYS A 141 32.10 11.68 -11.83
CA LYS A 141 33.46 12.22 -11.98
C LYS A 141 33.74 13.36 -10.97
N THR A 142 32.75 14.22 -10.73
CA THR A 142 32.86 15.32 -9.77
C THR A 142 32.77 14.82 -8.32
N LEU A 143 32.03 13.73 -8.06
CA LEU A 143 31.97 13.11 -6.74
C LEU A 143 33.26 12.33 -6.39
N GLU A 144 34.00 11.85 -7.39
CA GLU A 144 35.27 11.15 -7.18
C GLU A 144 36.42 12.11 -6.87
N GLU A 145 36.53 13.20 -7.62
CA GLU A 145 37.58 14.20 -7.52
C GLU A 145 36.98 15.61 -7.39
N PRO A 146 36.27 15.91 -6.30
CA PRO A 146 35.67 17.22 -6.10
C PRO A 146 36.75 18.27 -5.78
N PRO A 147 36.61 19.52 -6.27
CA PRO A 147 37.39 20.63 -5.75
C PRO A 147 37.16 20.83 -4.23
N GLU A 148 38.18 21.23 -3.50
CA GLU A 148 38.13 21.36 -2.04
C GLU A 148 37.00 22.27 -1.52
N TYR A 149 36.56 23.21 -2.35
CA TYR A 149 35.51 24.17 -2.03
C TYR A 149 34.11 23.72 -2.46
N VAL A 150 33.95 22.51 -2.96
CA VAL A 150 32.65 21.99 -3.47
C VAL A 150 32.06 20.99 -2.50
N MET A 151 30.77 21.15 -2.26
CA MET A 151 29.99 20.23 -1.43
C MET A 151 28.68 19.86 -2.12
N PHE A 152 28.41 18.55 -2.17
CA PHE A 152 27.12 18.01 -2.62
C PHE A 152 26.29 17.56 -1.43
N ILE A 153 25.02 17.93 -1.39
CA ILE A 153 24.01 17.40 -0.45
C ILE A 153 22.87 16.82 -1.27
N LEU A 154 22.88 15.49 -1.40
CA LEU A 154 21.89 14.75 -2.15
C LEU A 154 20.76 14.35 -1.18
N ALA A 155 19.51 14.64 -1.50
CA ALA A 155 18.37 14.24 -0.70
C ALA A 155 17.46 13.28 -1.50
N THR A 156 16.96 12.22 -0.86
CA THR A 156 16.12 11.23 -1.51
C THR A 156 15.11 10.61 -0.56
N THR A 157 13.96 10.24 -1.09
CA THR A 157 12.98 9.38 -0.42
C THR A 157 13.19 7.90 -0.75
N GLU A 158 13.93 7.57 -1.84
CA GLU A 158 14.10 6.21 -2.34
C GLU A 158 15.59 5.87 -2.57
N VAL A 159 16.25 5.46 -1.50
CA VAL A 159 17.68 5.11 -1.55
C VAL A 159 17.99 3.93 -2.49
N ASN A 160 17.04 3.02 -2.65
CA ASN A 160 17.23 1.82 -3.50
C ASN A 160 17.37 2.14 -4.99
N LYS A 161 16.92 3.34 -5.42
CA LYS A 161 17.07 3.81 -6.81
C LYS A 161 18.41 4.50 -7.06
N ILE A 162 19.21 4.76 -6.03
CA ILE A 162 20.51 5.41 -6.17
C ILE A 162 21.58 4.38 -6.54
N PRO A 163 22.38 4.62 -7.59
CA PRO A 163 23.48 3.72 -7.96
C PRO A 163 24.47 3.51 -6.83
N ILE A 164 24.95 2.27 -6.64
CA ILE A 164 25.90 1.90 -5.59
C ILE A 164 27.20 2.71 -5.69
N THR A 165 27.57 3.12 -6.91
CA THR A 165 28.74 3.95 -7.20
C THR A 165 28.63 5.35 -6.57
N VAL A 166 27.44 5.93 -6.49
CA VAL A 166 27.15 7.19 -5.81
C VAL A 166 27.11 6.98 -4.31
N LEU A 167 26.40 5.92 -3.85
CA LEU A 167 26.29 5.59 -2.42
C LEU A 167 27.65 5.43 -1.74
N SER A 168 28.62 4.81 -2.41
CA SER A 168 29.97 4.57 -1.86
C SER A 168 30.81 5.84 -1.68
N ARG A 169 30.42 6.96 -2.29
CA ARG A 169 31.13 8.24 -2.27
C ARG A 169 30.48 9.29 -1.36
N CYS A 170 29.29 9.00 -0.84
CA CYS A 170 28.53 9.90 -0.01
C CYS A 170 28.51 9.45 1.46
N GLN A 171 28.58 10.40 2.36
CA GLN A 171 28.26 10.17 3.78
C GLN A 171 26.74 10.09 3.92
N ARG A 172 26.22 8.90 4.27
CA ARG A 172 24.79 8.65 4.39
C ARG A 172 24.26 9.02 5.76
N TYR A 173 23.10 9.70 5.76
CA TYR A 173 22.34 10.11 6.94
C TYR A 173 20.87 9.70 6.77
N ASP A 174 20.39 8.79 7.64
CA ASP A 174 19.04 8.25 7.56
C ASP A 174 18.10 9.04 8.49
N PHE A 175 17.25 9.89 7.90
CA PHE A 175 16.24 10.67 8.60
C PHE A 175 15.08 9.77 9.02
N LYS A 176 14.80 9.76 10.30
CA LYS A 176 13.72 8.98 10.89
C LYS A 176 12.38 9.71 10.78
N ARG A 177 11.29 8.94 10.76
CA ARG A 177 9.96 9.51 10.99
C ARG A 177 9.90 10.11 12.38
N MET A 178 9.21 11.24 12.52
CA MET A 178 9.02 11.86 13.82
C MET A 178 7.94 11.11 14.60
N THR A 179 8.09 11.04 15.92
CA THR A 179 7.07 10.46 16.79
C THR A 179 5.88 11.40 16.91
N ILE A 180 4.72 10.87 17.26
CA ILE A 180 3.49 11.64 17.44
C ILE A 180 3.70 12.72 18.51
N GLU A 181 4.38 12.36 19.63
CA GLU A 181 4.69 13.30 20.71
C GLU A 181 5.54 14.47 20.22
N THR A 182 6.66 14.18 19.51
CA THR A 182 7.55 15.24 19.00
C THR A 182 6.83 16.18 18.05
N MET A 183 5.94 15.62 17.19
CA MET A 183 5.14 16.43 16.27
C MET A 183 4.08 17.26 17.00
N THR A 184 3.37 16.67 17.97
CA THR A 184 2.37 17.34 18.79
C THR A 184 2.97 18.50 19.56
N ASP A 185 4.11 18.28 20.25
CA ASP A 185 4.80 19.32 21.00
C ASP A 185 5.26 20.46 20.10
N ARG A 186 5.77 20.13 18.90
CA ARG A 186 6.17 21.18 17.94
C ARG A 186 4.96 21.95 17.41
N MET A 187 3.87 21.28 17.07
CA MET A 187 2.64 21.95 16.63
C MET A 187 2.07 22.83 17.73
N ARG A 188 2.07 22.38 18.99
CA ARG A 188 1.63 23.20 20.13
C ARG A 188 2.47 24.47 20.25
N GLU A 189 3.80 24.37 20.24
CA GLU A 189 4.72 25.51 20.26
C GLU A 189 4.42 26.53 19.14
N LEU A 190 4.12 26.01 17.93
CA LEU A 190 3.85 26.87 16.78
C LEU A 190 2.44 27.45 16.80
N SER A 191 1.45 26.71 17.29
CA SER A 191 0.08 27.20 17.51
C SER A 191 0.07 28.36 18.50
N ASP A 192 0.82 28.25 19.60
CA ASP A 192 0.95 29.34 20.58
C ASP A 192 1.58 30.61 19.95
N LYS A 193 2.59 30.44 19.09
CA LYS A 193 3.22 31.57 18.38
C LYS A 193 2.29 32.24 17.37
N GLU A 194 1.38 31.50 16.75
CA GLU A 194 0.40 32.01 15.77
C GLU A 194 -0.92 32.42 16.43
N GLY A 195 -1.10 32.20 17.73
CA GLY A 195 -2.35 32.48 18.44
C GLY A 195 -3.48 31.52 18.08
N ILE A 196 -3.15 30.33 17.56
CA ILE A 196 -4.11 29.27 17.24
C ILE A 196 -4.41 28.50 18.52
N LYS A 197 -5.66 28.57 18.98
CA LYS A 197 -6.10 27.76 20.12
C LYS A 197 -6.47 26.36 19.60
N ALA A 198 -5.79 25.33 20.11
CA ALA A 198 -6.04 23.96 19.71
C ALA A 198 -5.96 23.02 20.91
N GLU A 199 -6.90 22.10 20.98
CA GLU A 199 -6.91 21.02 21.96
C GLU A 199 -5.73 20.07 21.70
N ASP A 200 -5.15 19.54 22.76
CA ASP A 200 -4.06 18.58 22.68
C ASP A 200 -4.42 17.32 21.89
N ARG A 201 -5.66 16.86 22.08
CA ARG A 201 -6.24 15.72 21.36
C ARG A 201 -6.37 15.99 19.85
N ALA A 202 -6.71 17.21 19.46
CA ALA A 202 -6.75 17.65 18.07
C ALA A 202 -5.37 17.62 17.42
N LEU A 203 -4.36 18.19 18.11
CA LEU A 203 -2.97 18.19 17.62
C LEU A 203 -2.39 16.76 17.51
N ARG A 204 -2.64 15.90 18.49
CA ARG A 204 -2.24 14.47 18.40
C ARG A 204 -2.88 13.76 17.22
N TYR A 205 -4.12 14.05 16.93
CA TYR A 205 -4.80 13.45 15.78
C TYR A 205 -4.20 13.93 14.46
N ILE A 206 -3.92 15.24 14.32
CA ILE A 206 -3.20 15.78 13.14
C ILE A 206 -1.82 15.12 13.00
N ALA A 207 -1.08 14.96 14.10
CA ALA A 207 0.22 14.27 14.10
C ALA A 207 0.11 12.81 13.60
N LYS A 208 -0.94 12.10 14.03
CA LYS A 208 -1.24 10.74 13.59
C LYS A 208 -1.51 10.68 12.09
N CYS A 209 -2.36 11.56 11.56
CA CYS A 209 -2.67 11.65 10.13
C CYS A 209 -1.44 11.98 9.26
N ALA A 210 -0.50 12.76 9.81
CA ALA A 210 0.73 13.15 9.12
C ALA A 210 1.80 12.04 9.03
N ASN A 211 1.61 10.90 9.70
CA ASN A 211 2.44 9.69 9.59
C ASN A 211 3.95 9.95 9.69
N GLY A 212 4.37 10.79 10.64
CA GLY A 212 5.77 11.13 10.92
C GLY A 212 6.36 12.21 10.02
N SER A 213 5.55 12.88 9.19
CA SER A 213 5.94 14.02 8.34
C SER A 213 5.53 15.35 9.00
N MET A 214 6.50 16.12 9.50
CA MET A 214 6.22 17.44 10.06
C MET A 214 5.65 18.42 9.04
N ARG A 215 6.07 18.31 7.78
CA ARG A 215 5.56 19.16 6.70
C ARG A 215 4.07 18.95 6.50
N ASP A 216 3.63 17.68 6.48
CA ASP A 216 2.23 17.33 6.27
C ASP A 216 1.41 17.67 7.52
N ALA A 217 1.97 17.47 8.74
CA ALA A 217 1.35 17.88 9.99
C ALA A 217 1.05 19.40 10.01
N LEU A 218 2.04 20.22 9.64
CA LEU A 218 1.86 21.68 9.57
C LEU A 218 0.91 22.10 8.45
N SER A 219 0.85 21.35 7.33
CA SER A 219 -0.10 21.63 6.27
C SER A 219 -1.53 21.31 6.68
N LEU A 220 -1.74 20.18 7.41
CA LEU A 220 -3.04 19.82 7.96
C LEU A 220 -3.50 20.80 9.05
N LEU A 221 -2.58 21.21 9.96
CA LEU A 221 -2.87 22.23 10.96
C LEU A 221 -3.29 23.56 10.32
N ASP A 222 -2.60 23.96 9.26
CA ASP A 222 -2.89 25.16 8.47
C ASP A 222 -4.28 25.09 7.83
N GLN A 223 -4.63 23.95 7.24
CA GLN A 223 -5.94 23.69 6.67
C GLN A 223 -7.05 23.78 7.73
N CYS A 224 -6.88 23.11 8.88
CA CYS A 224 -7.86 23.14 9.97
C CYS A 224 -8.03 24.55 10.55
N SER A 225 -6.91 25.28 10.76
CA SER A 225 -6.95 26.63 11.28
C SER A 225 -7.60 27.64 10.33
N ALA A 226 -7.43 27.44 9.02
CA ALA A 226 -8.07 28.27 8.01
C ALA A 226 -9.60 28.07 7.95
N TYR A 227 -10.05 26.81 8.15
CA TYR A 227 -11.48 26.48 8.14
C TYR A 227 -12.21 27.04 9.38
N TYR A 228 -11.58 26.94 10.59
CA TYR A 228 -12.14 27.43 11.86
C TYR A 228 -11.47 28.73 12.31
N LEU A 229 -11.29 29.68 11.41
CA LEU A 229 -10.58 30.91 11.68
C LEU A 229 -11.16 31.64 12.90
N GLY A 230 -10.32 31.86 13.93
CA GLY A 230 -10.68 32.57 15.18
C GLY A 230 -11.38 31.70 16.22
N ASN A 231 -11.73 30.46 15.95
CA ASN A 231 -12.30 29.53 16.90
C ASN A 231 -11.23 28.55 17.42
N GLU A 232 -11.55 27.86 18.51
CA GLU A 232 -10.72 26.80 19.05
C GLU A 232 -10.80 25.54 18.16
N LEU A 233 -9.66 24.97 17.83
CA LEU A 233 -9.59 23.69 17.12
C LEU A 233 -9.84 22.55 18.11
N THR A 234 -11.09 22.13 18.20
CA THR A 234 -11.47 20.93 18.96
C THR A 234 -11.15 19.67 18.16
N TYR A 235 -11.14 18.53 18.84
CA TYR A 235 -10.96 17.23 18.18
C TYR A 235 -12.02 16.98 17.10
N ASP A 236 -13.27 17.28 17.39
CA ASP A 236 -14.40 17.06 16.47
C ASP A 236 -14.29 17.96 15.23
N ASN A 237 -13.88 19.21 15.41
CA ASN A 237 -13.62 20.14 14.30
C ASN A 237 -12.54 19.61 13.35
N VAL A 238 -11.48 19.02 13.89
CA VAL A 238 -10.39 18.45 13.09
C VAL A 238 -10.86 17.20 12.33
N LEU A 239 -11.66 16.34 12.94
CA LEU A 239 -12.28 15.19 12.28
C LEU A 239 -13.13 15.63 11.07
N GLU A 240 -13.94 16.69 11.24
CA GLU A 240 -14.79 17.22 10.17
C GLU A 240 -13.96 17.71 8.97
N VAL A 241 -12.93 18.53 9.23
CA VAL A 241 -12.09 19.11 8.15
C VAL A 241 -11.24 18.06 7.44
N LEU A 242 -10.71 17.10 8.18
CA LEU A 242 -9.86 16.06 7.60
C LEU A 242 -10.65 14.92 6.97
N GLY A 243 -11.99 14.98 7.04
CA GLY A 243 -12.85 13.96 6.45
C GLY A 243 -12.70 12.60 7.12
N ALA A 244 -12.20 12.58 8.36
CA ALA A 244 -12.03 11.35 9.10
C ALA A 244 -13.40 10.76 9.48
N VAL A 245 -13.49 9.46 9.40
CA VAL A 245 -14.67 8.72 9.86
C VAL A 245 -14.54 8.52 11.36
N ASP A 246 -15.59 8.85 12.11
CA ASP A 246 -15.62 8.55 13.54
C ASP A 246 -15.41 7.04 13.77
N THR A 247 -14.68 6.69 14.80
CA THR A 247 -14.44 5.28 15.17
C THR A 247 -15.75 4.52 15.39
N SER A 248 -16.82 5.22 15.81
CA SER A 248 -18.17 4.66 15.97
C SER A 248 -18.76 4.08 14.68
N VAL A 249 -18.44 4.67 13.53
CA VAL A 249 -18.89 4.18 12.21
C VAL A 249 -18.23 2.83 11.87
N TYR A 250 -16.96 2.67 12.25
CA TYR A 250 -16.25 1.40 12.06
C TYR A 250 -16.75 0.33 13.02
N SER A 251 -17.11 0.71 14.24
CA SER A 251 -17.75 -0.17 15.21
C SER A 251 -19.12 -0.65 14.70
N ASP A 252 -19.97 0.25 14.20
CA ASP A 252 -21.26 -0.11 13.59
C ASP A 252 -21.09 -1.02 12.37
N LEU A 253 -20.13 -0.70 11.49
CA LEU A 253 -19.82 -1.54 10.34
C LEU A 253 -19.38 -2.96 10.78
N PHE A 254 -18.50 -3.05 11.77
CA PHE A 254 -18.02 -4.33 12.30
C PHE A 254 -19.16 -5.15 12.89
N ASP A 255 -20.05 -4.51 13.65
CA ASP A 255 -21.24 -5.13 14.22
C ASP A 255 -22.18 -5.69 13.15
N ARG A 256 -22.44 -4.93 12.11
CA ARG A 256 -23.26 -5.38 10.97
C ARG A 256 -22.61 -6.55 10.23
N ILE A 257 -21.28 -6.52 10.05
CA ILE A 257 -20.53 -7.62 9.44
C ILE A 257 -20.68 -8.90 10.27
N LEU A 258 -20.50 -8.83 11.59
CA LEU A 258 -20.64 -9.99 12.47
C LEU A 258 -22.07 -10.55 12.46
N ASN A 259 -23.07 -9.68 12.39
CA ASN A 259 -24.49 -10.06 12.30
C ASN A 259 -24.94 -10.46 10.89
N LYS A 260 -24.03 -10.44 9.88
CA LYS A 260 -24.32 -10.75 8.47
C LYS A 260 -25.39 -9.84 7.84
N ASP A 261 -25.54 -8.64 8.36
CA ASP A 261 -26.44 -7.61 7.80
C ASP A 261 -25.80 -6.91 6.60
N THR A 262 -25.94 -7.53 5.43
CA THR A 262 -25.32 -7.04 4.19
C THR A 262 -25.85 -5.66 3.79
N ILE A 263 -27.18 -5.47 3.89
CA ILE A 263 -27.83 -4.20 3.48
C ILE A 263 -27.37 -3.07 4.40
N GLY A 264 -27.40 -3.29 5.72
CA GLY A 264 -26.96 -2.30 6.69
C GLY A 264 -25.49 -1.94 6.55
N ALA A 265 -24.61 -2.93 6.29
CA ALA A 265 -23.19 -2.68 6.12
C ALA A 265 -22.87 -1.88 4.83
N VAL A 266 -23.57 -2.15 3.74
CA VAL A 266 -23.45 -1.36 2.50
C VAL A 266 -24.02 0.05 2.70
N SER A 267 -25.10 0.23 3.47
CA SER A 267 -25.64 1.55 3.80
C SER A 267 -24.62 2.40 4.58
N VAL A 268 -23.87 1.84 5.54
CA VAL A 268 -22.81 2.56 6.25
C VAL A 268 -21.75 3.09 5.29
N LEU A 269 -21.37 2.28 4.29
CA LEU A 269 -20.43 2.71 3.25
C LEU A 269 -21.01 3.84 2.41
N GLU A 270 -22.30 3.75 2.05
CA GLU A 270 -23.00 4.74 1.23
C GLU A 270 -23.15 6.08 1.98
N ASP A 271 -23.52 6.05 3.26
CA ASP A 271 -23.62 7.22 4.12
C ASP A 271 -22.27 7.93 4.25
N THR A 272 -21.19 7.15 4.36
CA THR A 272 -19.81 7.68 4.41
C THR A 272 -19.45 8.39 3.11
N LEU A 273 -19.83 7.83 1.96
CA LEU A 273 -19.63 8.46 0.65
C LEU A 273 -20.44 9.74 0.47
N MET A 274 -21.71 9.73 0.90
CA MET A 274 -22.58 10.91 0.83
C MET A 274 -22.04 12.06 1.68
N GLN A 275 -21.29 11.78 2.75
CA GLN A 275 -20.55 12.77 3.53
C GLN A 275 -19.27 13.27 2.82
N GLY A 276 -18.99 12.83 1.60
CA GLY A 276 -17.83 13.27 0.81
C GLY A 276 -16.49 12.67 1.24
N LYS A 277 -16.50 11.57 2.00
CA LYS A 277 -15.27 10.94 2.50
C LYS A 277 -14.61 10.07 1.41
N ASP A 278 -13.27 10.05 1.40
CA ASP A 278 -12.51 9.23 0.44
C ASP A 278 -12.54 7.74 0.81
N LEU A 279 -12.93 6.91 -0.17
CA LEU A 279 -12.99 5.45 0.01
C LEU A 279 -11.65 4.80 0.31
N SER A 280 -10.56 5.32 -0.23
CA SER A 280 -9.25 4.74 0.00
C SER A 280 -8.79 5.00 1.45
N ALA A 281 -9.14 6.19 1.99
CA ALA A 281 -8.94 6.51 3.40
C ALA A 281 -9.81 5.60 4.28
N PHE A 282 -11.11 5.47 3.96
CA PHE A 282 -12.05 4.60 4.69
C PHE A 282 -11.54 3.15 4.80
N VAL A 283 -11.10 2.57 3.68
CA VAL A 283 -10.56 1.20 3.63
C VAL A 283 -9.29 1.07 4.49
N SER A 284 -8.40 2.07 4.45
CA SER A 284 -7.19 2.09 5.26
C SER A 284 -7.51 2.18 6.76
N ASP A 285 -8.42 3.07 7.13
CA ASP A 285 -8.80 3.31 8.52
C ASP A 285 -9.56 2.11 9.11
N PHE A 286 -10.45 1.48 8.32
CA PHE A 286 -11.11 0.25 8.77
C PHE A 286 -10.10 -0.92 8.94
N THR A 287 -9.10 -1.01 8.06
CA THR A 287 -8.01 -1.98 8.24
C THR A 287 -7.24 -1.74 9.54
N TRP A 288 -6.97 -0.47 9.88
CA TRP A 288 -6.36 -0.08 11.15
C TRP A 288 -7.23 -0.41 12.35
N TYR A 289 -8.54 -0.18 12.24
CA TYR A 289 -9.50 -0.53 13.27
C TYR A 289 -9.50 -2.06 13.53
N LEU A 290 -9.58 -2.87 12.48
CA LEU A 290 -9.50 -4.34 12.60
C LEU A 290 -8.18 -4.81 13.21
N ARG A 291 -7.05 -4.18 12.84
CA ARG A 291 -5.75 -4.46 13.46
C ARG A 291 -5.76 -4.13 14.96
N ASN A 292 -6.38 -3.04 15.36
CA ASN A 292 -6.49 -2.66 16.76
C ASN A 292 -7.35 -3.65 17.55
N LEU A 293 -8.45 -4.15 16.97
CA LEU A 293 -9.25 -5.23 17.54
C LEU A 293 -8.42 -6.51 17.73
N LEU A 294 -7.65 -6.89 16.71
CA LEU A 294 -6.78 -8.08 16.78
C LEU A 294 -5.74 -7.95 17.89
N LEU A 295 -5.13 -6.78 18.04
CA LEU A 295 -4.21 -6.51 19.13
C LEU A 295 -4.93 -6.52 20.50
N ALA A 296 -6.14 -5.99 20.58
CA ALA A 296 -6.93 -5.97 21.82
C ALA A 296 -7.33 -7.37 22.31
N LEU A 297 -7.32 -8.40 21.44
CA LEU A 297 -7.49 -9.80 21.83
C LEU A 297 -6.27 -10.37 22.58
N SER A 298 -5.07 -9.85 22.34
CA SER A 298 -3.90 -10.29 23.08
C SER A 298 -3.91 -9.61 24.48
N GLN A 299 -3.61 -10.36 25.55
CA GLN A 299 -3.73 -9.89 26.93
C GLN A 299 -2.46 -9.20 27.44
N ASP A 300 -1.68 -8.56 26.61
CA ASP A 300 -0.39 -7.97 26.97
C ASP A 300 -0.58 -6.58 27.61
N GLU A 301 -0.01 -6.35 28.81
CA GLU A 301 -0.14 -5.08 29.56
C GLU A 301 0.48 -3.87 28.83
N LYS A 302 1.38 -4.09 27.89
CA LYS A 302 2.04 -3.03 27.11
C LYS A 302 1.25 -2.55 25.88
N MET A 303 0.00 -2.93 25.77
CA MET A 303 -0.81 -2.66 24.58
C MET A 303 -1.22 -1.21 24.45
N GLU A 304 -1.38 -0.50 25.57
CA GLU A 304 -1.72 0.93 25.58
C GLU A 304 -0.71 1.75 24.78
N ASP A 305 0.58 1.39 24.89
CA ASP A 305 1.67 2.06 24.16
C ASP A 305 1.67 1.75 22.65
N VAL A 306 1.08 0.61 22.23
CA VAL A 306 1.10 0.13 20.85
C VAL A 306 -0.13 0.58 20.06
N ILE A 307 -1.30 0.68 20.73
CA ILE A 307 -2.57 1.02 20.07
C ILE A 307 -2.77 2.54 20.01
N ASP A 308 -2.09 3.33 20.86
CA ASP A 308 -2.16 4.80 20.93
C ASP A 308 -3.61 5.35 20.93
N VAL A 309 -4.43 4.79 21.83
CA VAL A 309 -5.82 5.20 22.08
C VAL A 309 -6.02 5.50 23.57
N SER A 310 -7.07 6.24 23.91
CA SER A 310 -7.41 6.49 25.31
C SER A 310 -7.78 5.18 26.01
N SER A 311 -7.56 5.12 27.33
CA SER A 311 -7.92 3.94 28.16
C SER A 311 -9.41 3.57 28.03
N GLU A 312 -10.28 4.56 27.82
CA GLU A 312 -11.71 4.37 27.60
C GLU A 312 -11.99 3.70 26.24
N THR A 313 -11.35 4.19 25.17
CA THR A 313 -11.45 3.61 23.83
C THR A 313 -10.85 2.20 23.80
N LEU A 314 -9.74 1.95 24.54
CA LEU A 314 -9.16 0.61 24.65
C LEU A 314 -10.11 -0.40 25.29
N LYS A 315 -10.86 0.04 26.30
CA LYS A 315 -11.87 -0.81 26.96
C LYS A 315 -12.99 -1.19 25.99
N SER A 316 -13.51 -0.22 25.23
CA SER A 316 -14.50 -0.46 24.18
C SER A 316 -13.97 -1.43 23.11
N LEU A 317 -12.74 -1.22 22.63
CA LEU A 317 -12.09 -2.11 21.66
C LEU A 317 -11.93 -3.55 22.19
N LYS A 318 -11.62 -3.73 23.48
CA LYS A 318 -11.54 -5.07 24.09
C LYS A 318 -12.91 -5.76 24.15
N GLU A 319 -13.96 -5.03 24.49
CA GLU A 319 -15.33 -5.55 24.51
C GLU A 319 -15.81 -5.94 23.10
N GLU A 320 -15.50 -5.13 22.10
CA GLU A 320 -15.81 -5.41 20.69
C GLU A 320 -15.00 -6.60 20.16
N ALA A 321 -13.69 -6.64 20.44
CA ALA A 321 -12.80 -7.71 20.02
C ALA A 321 -13.23 -9.08 20.58
N ALA A 322 -13.73 -9.13 21.81
CA ALA A 322 -14.20 -10.38 22.45
C ALA A 322 -15.39 -11.02 21.71
N ARG A 323 -16.05 -10.31 20.78
CA ARG A 323 -17.17 -10.80 19.96
C ARG A 323 -16.71 -11.56 18.71
N SER A 324 -15.41 -11.58 18.43
CA SER A 324 -14.80 -12.26 17.28
C SER A 324 -13.57 -13.06 17.71
N ASP A 325 -13.12 -13.96 16.86
CA ASP A 325 -11.87 -14.70 17.07
C ASP A 325 -10.73 -14.13 16.21
N ALA A 326 -9.48 -14.47 16.59
CA ALA A 326 -8.29 -13.98 15.91
C ALA A 326 -8.22 -14.40 14.44
N ASP A 327 -8.67 -15.61 14.09
CA ASP A 327 -8.64 -16.11 12.72
C ASP A 327 -9.61 -15.32 11.82
N THR A 328 -10.80 -15.00 12.33
CA THR A 328 -11.77 -14.14 11.65
C THR A 328 -11.22 -12.74 11.42
N LEU A 329 -10.63 -12.11 12.44
CA LEU A 329 -10.03 -10.78 12.29
C LEU A 329 -8.85 -10.78 11.31
N MET A 330 -7.99 -11.80 11.35
CA MET A 330 -6.89 -11.96 10.39
C MET A 330 -7.39 -12.08 8.96
N ARG A 331 -8.49 -12.82 8.75
CA ARG A 331 -9.14 -12.93 7.44
C ARG A 331 -9.67 -11.57 6.98
N PHE A 332 -10.34 -10.82 7.85
CA PHE A 332 -10.85 -9.49 7.55
C PHE A 332 -9.75 -8.51 7.16
N ILE A 333 -8.66 -8.50 7.94
CA ILE A 333 -7.49 -7.65 7.66
C ILE A 333 -6.89 -8.01 6.29
N ARG A 334 -6.78 -9.29 5.95
CA ARG A 334 -6.26 -9.73 4.65
C ARG A 334 -7.11 -9.20 3.50
N ILE A 335 -8.43 -9.41 3.54
CA ILE A 335 -9.36 -8.96 2.49
C ILE A 335 -9.26 -7.45 2.27
N PHE A 336 -9.25 -6.68 3.37
CA PHE A 336 -9.17 -5.22 3.28
C PHE A 336 -7.78 -4.70 2.92
N SER A 337 -6.71 -5.44 3.24
CA SER A 337 -5.35 -5.12 2.78
C SER A 337 -5.19 -5.34 1.27
N GLU A 338 -5.77 -6.40 0.72
CA GLU A 338 -5.85 -6.66 -0.72
C GLU A 338 -6.64 -5.54 -1.40
N LEU A 339 -7.83 -5.22 -0.90
CA LEU A 339 -8.64 -4.10 -1.37
C LEU A 339 -7.88 -2.76 -1.34
N SER A 340 -7.13 -2.48 -0.27
CA SER A 340 -6.33 -1.25 -0.15
C SER A 340 -5.27 -1.10 -1.24
N SER A 341 -4.76 -2.21 -1.75
CA SER A 341 -3.81 -2.22 -2.86
C SER A 341 -4.50 -2.00 -4.21
N GLU A 342 -5.68 -2.58 -4.41
CA GLU A 342 -6.43 -2.53 -5.67
C GLU A 342 -7.19 -1.21 -5.86
N ILE A 343 -7.76 -0.66 -4.77
CA ILE A 343 -8.65 0.50 -4.82
C ILE A 343 -7.98 1.77 -5.38
N ARG A 344 -6.64 1.87 -5.28
CA ARG A 344 -5.88 3.02 -5.78
C ARG A 344 -5.98 3.19 -7.29
N TYR A 345 -6.08 2.08 -8.02
CA TYR A 345 -6.07 2.04 -9.48
C TYR A 345 -7.43 1.70 -10.07
N ALA A 346 -8.41 1.39 -9.23
CA ALA A 346 -9.74 0.99 -9.66
C ALA A 346 -10.56 2.19 -10.15
N ARG A 347 -11.33 1.97 -11.22
CA ARG A 347 -12.34 2.92 -11.70
C ARG A 347 -13.59 2.89 -10.81
N GLU A 348 -14.05 1.71 -10.46
CA GLU A 348 -15.27 1.46 -9.68
C GLU A 348 -14.93 1.14 -8.22
N LYS A 349 -14.42 2.14 -7.48
CA LYS A 349 -13.99 1.99 -6.08
C LYS A 349 -15.12 1.53 -5.18
N LYS A 350 -16.36 2.05 -5.39
CA LYS A 350 -17.54 1.70 -4.61
C LYS A 350 -17.85 0.20 -4.71
N VAL A 351 -17.94 -0.32 -5.93
CA VAL A 351 -18.28 -1.73 -6.18
C VAL A 351 -17.26 -2.68 -5.55
N LEU A 352 -15.96 -2.37 -5.66
CA LEU A 352 -14.92 -3.19 -5.02
C LEU A 352 -15.04 -3.20 -3.50
N SER A 353 -15.36 -2.07 -2.88
CA SER A 353 -15.56 -1.97 -1.44
C SER A 353 -16.79 -2.75 -0.98
N GLU A 354 -17.91 -2.68 -1.71
CA GLU A 354 -19.12 -3.45 -1.45
C GLU A 354 -18.86 -4.96 -1.54
N ILE A 355 -18.16 -5.41 -2.60
CA ILE A 355 -17.77 -6.82 -2.77
C ILE A 355 -16.88 -7.29 -1.62
N ALA A 356 -15.93 -6.48 -1.17
CA ALA A 356 -15.07 -6.81 -0.05
C ALA A 356 -15.88 -6.96 1.25
N ILE A 357 -16.82 -6.06 1.54
CA ILE A 357 -17.73 -6.16 2.68
C ILE A 357 -18.55 -7.45 2.62
N ILE A 358 -19.09 -7.80 1.44
CA ILE A 358 -19.85 -9.03 1.25
C ILE A 358 -18.97 -10.27 1.50
N LYS A 359 -17.72 -10.27 1.05
CA LYS A 359 -16.75 -11.35 1.29
C LYS A 359 -16.47 -11.55 2.78
N LEU A 360 -16.42 -10.47 3.60
CA LEU A 360 -16.25 -10.60 5.05
C LEU A 360 -17.37 -11.44 5.67
N MET A 361 -18.60 -11.28 5.20
CA MET A 361 -19.79 -11.98 5.74
C MET A 361 -19.95 -13.41 5.19
N ARG A 362 -19.33 -13.71 4.04
CA ARG A 362 -19.50 -14.97 3.31
C ARG A 362 -18.18 -15.69 3.08
N PRO A 363 -17.64 -16.42 4.08
CA PRO A 363 -16.40 -17.20 3.91
C PRO A 363 -16.43 -18.21 2.77
N GLU A 364 -17.63 -18.65 2.36
CA GLU A 364 -17.83 -19.57 1.23
C GLU A 364 -17.46 -18.98 -0.13
N MET A 365 -17.37 -17.66 -0.26
CA MET A 365 -16.94 -17.00 -1.51
C MET A 365 -15.43 -17.01 -1.72
N GLU A 366 -14.68 -17.49 -0.73
CA GLU A 366 -13.22 -17.57 -0.78
C GLU A 366 -12.76 -19.04 -0.78
N THR A 367 -11.70 -19.31 -1.53
CA THR A 367 -11.11 -20.65 -1.69
C THR A 367 -9.77 -20.82 -0.98
N ASP A 368 -9.33 -19.81 -0.24
CA ASP A 368 -8.06 -19.82 0.47
C ASP A 368 -8.11 -20.68 1.75
N ILE A 369 -6.93 -21.07 2.24
CA ILE A 369 -6.79 -21.98 3.39
C ILE A 369 -7.39 -21.39 4.67
N ALA A 370 -7.33 -20.07 4.87
CA ALA A 370 -7.86 -19.42 6.07
C ALA A 370 -9.39 -19.49 6.10
N SER A 371 -10.05 -19.21 4.98
CA SER A 371 -11.50 -19.31 4.83
C SER A 371 -12.00 -20.75 4.95
N LEU A 372 -11.24 -21.72 4.43
CA LEU A 372 -11.54 -23.15 4.60
C LEU A 372 -11.43 -23.57 6.08
N LYS A 373 -10.39 -23.12 6.81
CA LYS A 373 -10.24 -23.38 8.25
C LYS A 373 -11.40 -22.79 9.04
N GLN A 374 -11.81 -21.57 8.74
CA GLN A 374 -12.93 -20.93 9.41
C GLN A 374 -14.24 -21.70 9.20
N ARG A 375 -14.51 -22.13 7.95
CA ARG A 375 -15.67 -22.98 7.65
C ARG A 375 -15.67 -24.30 8.41
N VAL A 376 -14.49 -24.92 8.56
CA VAL A 376 -14.34 -26.14 9.37
C VAL A 376 -14.66 -25.85 10.84
N SER A 377 -14.08 -24.77 11.42
CA SER A 377 -14.35 -24.35 12.80
C SER A 377 -15.84 -24.03 13.04
N ASP A 378 -16.49 -23.34 12.09
CA ASP A 378 -17.94 -23.07 12.18
C ASP A 378 -18.80 -24.33 12.13
N LEU A 379 -18.39 -25.32 11.33
CA LEU A 379 -19.05 -26.62 11.28
C LEU A 379 -18.83 -27.42 12.56
N GLU A 380 -17.62 -27.42 13.11
CA GLU A 380 -17.30 -28.07 14.39
C GLU A 380 -18.09 -27.45 15.54
N LYS A 381 -18.22 -26.10 15.60
CA LYS A 381 -19.08 -25.42 16.58
C LYS A 381 -20.54 -25.84 16.44
N LYS A 382 -21.10 -25.87 15.23
CA LYS A 382 -22.47 -26.31 14.97
C LYS A 382 -22.70 -27.78 15.38
N ILE A 383 -21.71 -28.63 15.18
CA ILE A 383 -21.77 -30.04 15.61
C ILE A 383 -21.71 -30.14 17.14
N SER A 384 -20.85 -29.34 17.79
CA SER A 384 -20.71 -29.33 19.26
C SER A 384 -21.94 -28.76 19.97
N GLU A 385 -22.63 -27.79 19.39
CA GLU A 385 -23.89 -27.22 19.88
C GLU A 385 -25.08 -28.18 19.75
N GLY A 386 -24.87 -29.35 19.15
CA GLY A 386 -25.85 -30.42 18.98
C GLY A 386 -26.82 -30.13 17.83
N ILE A 387 -26.74 -30.93 16.78
CA ILE A 387 -27.78 -30.99 15.75
C ILE A 387 -29.06 -31.51 16.44
N ARG A 388 -29.98 -30.61 16.79
CA ARG A 388 -31.34 -31.02 17.10
C ARG A 388 -31.94 -31.56 15.81
N VAL A 389 -31.82 -32.87 15.62
CA VAL A 389 -32.61 -33.57 14.59
C VAL A 389 -34.06 -33.46 15.03
N THR A 390 -34.75 -32.47 14.54
CA THR A 390 -36.22 -32.46 14.58
C THR A 390 -36.63 -33.67 13.74
N ALA A 391 -37.08 -34.73 14.43
CA ALA A 391 -37.70 -35.86 13.75
C ALA A 391 -38.86 -35.33 12.88
N VAL A 392 -38.65 -35.33 11.57
CA VAL A 392 -39.71 -35.05 10.63
C VAL A 392 -40.65 -36.26 10.71
N THR A 393 -41.79 -36.06 11.36
CA THR A 393 -42.92 -36.95 11.31
C THR A 393 -43.25 -37.20 9.84
N GLU A 394 -43.31 -38.46 9.49
CA GLU A 394 -43.74 -38.94 8.17
C GLU A 394 -45.08 -38.30 7.79
N VAL A 395 -45.07 -37.38 6.85
CA VAL A 395 -46.26 -36.97 6.12
C VAL A 395 -46.19 -37.67 4.77
N SER A 396 -47.14 -38.59 4.60
CA SER A 396 -47.40 -39.36 3.41
C SER A 396 -47.32 -38.54 2.13
N SER A 397 -46.61 -39.07 1.15
CA SER A 397 -46.45 -38.60 -0.21
C SER A 397 -47.75 -38.33 -0.94
N PRO A 398 -47.78 -37.30 -1.80
CA PRO A 398 -48.07 -37.60 -3.21
C PRO A 398 -47.02 -36.96 -4.15
N ASP A 399 -46.74 -37.75 -5.20
CA ASP A 399 -46.13 -37.39 -6.48
C ASP A 399 -44.64 -36.97 -6.48
N ALA A 400 -43.81 -38.00 -6.46
CA ALA A 400 -42.39 -37.97 -6.81
C ALA A 400 -42.16 -37.98 -8.34
N GLU A 401 -42.61 -36.96 -9.09
CA GLU A 401 -42.33 -36.92 -10.52
C GLU A 401 -41.88 -35.60 -11.12
N THR A 402 -41.61 -34.55 -10.36
CA THR A 402 -41.21 -33.27 -10.97
C THR A 402 -40.10 -32.49 -10.26
N LEU A 403 -39.05 -33.14 -9.75
CA LEU A 403 -37.78 -32.46 -9.38
C LEU A 403 -36.59 -33.42 -9.56
N LYS A 404 -36.41 -33.97 -10.75
CA LYS A 404 -35.09 -34.45 -11.18
C LYS A 404 -34.31 -33.26 -11.68
N LYS A 405 -33.63 -32.55 -10.76
CA LYS A 405 -32.45 -31.75 -11.13
C LYS A 405 -31.54 -32.67 -11.92
N LYS A 406 -31.30 -32.33 -13.18
CA LYS A 406 -30.32 -33.00 -14.04
C LYS A 406 -28.99 -33.03 -13.29
N ARG A 407 -28.63 -34.20 -12.74
CA ARG A 407 -27.25 -34.50 -12.43
C ARG A 407 -26.47 -34.36 -13.73
N PRO A 408 -25.27 -33.77 -13.74
CA PRO A 408 -24.44 -33.87 -14.94
C PRO A 408 -24.33 -35.33 -15.33
N PRO A 409 -24.34 -35.65 -16.65
CA PRO A 409 -24.30 -37.02 -17.10
C PRO A 409 -23.14 -37.73 -16.45
N VAL A 410 -23.40 -38.91 -15.87
CA VAL A 410 -22.34 -39.80 -15.37
C VAL A 410 -21.43 -40.05 -16.56
N PRO A 411 -20.09 -39.77 -16.45
CA PRO A 411 -19.19 -40.04 -17.56
C PRO A 411 -19.35 -41.49 -18.00
N GLU A 412 -19.57 -41.72 -19.31
CA GLU A 412 -19.45 -43.05 -19.90
C GLU A 412 -18.15 -43.68 -19.39
N ALA A 413 -18.17 -45.00 -19.15
CA ALA A 413 -17.06 -45.72 -18.54
C ALA A 413 -15.76 -45.39 -19.28
N MET A 414 -14.85 -44.63 -18.60
CA MET A 414 -13.55 -44.28 -19.16
C MET A 414 -12.74 -45.55 -19.42
N PRO A 415 -12.10 -45.69 -20.60
CA PRO A 415 -11.14 -46.74 -20.84
C PRO A 415 -10.06 -46.76 -19.72
N GLU A 416 -9.67 -47.95 -19.26
CA GLU A 416 -8.72 -48.10 -18.14
C GLU A 416 -7.40 -47.35 -18.39
N ASP A 417 -6.94 -47.31 -19.63
CA ASP A 417 -5.69 -46.66 -20.02
C ASP A 417 -5.75 -45.12 -19.89
N VAL A 418 -6.89 -44.51 -20.26
CA VAL A 418 -7.13 -43.08 -20.12
C VAL A 418 -7.30 -42.71 -18.65
N LYS A 419 -7.97 -43.55 -17.86
CA LYS A 419 -8.12 -43.38 -16.41
C LYS A 419 -6.78 -43.44 -15.69
N ALA A 420 -5.84 -44.28 -16.16
CA ALA A 420 -4.48 -44.38 -15.65
C ALA A 420 -3.67 -43.08 -15.87
N VAL A 421 -3.87 -42.40 -17.03
CA VAL A 421 -3.25 -41.10 -17.30
C VAL A 421 -3.76 -40.02 -16.37
N PHE A 422 -5.08 -39.91 -16.20
CA PHE A 422 -5.68 -38.95 -15.27
C PHE A 422 -5.15 -39.12 -13.84
N SER A 423 -5.12 -40.35 -13.34
CA SER A 423 -4.67 -40.69 -12.00
C SER A 423 -3.16 -40.40 -11.78
N ASN A 424 -2.36 -40.46 -12.85
CA ASN A 424 -0.92 -40.28 -12.79
C ASN A 424 -0.41 -39.01 -13.52
N TRP A 425 -1.31 -38.07 -13.86
CA TRP A 425 -0.95 -36.86 -14.61
C TRP A 425 0.26 -36.11 -14.03
N GLY A 426 0.29 -35.95 -12.72
CA GLY A 426 1.42 -35.33 -12.03
C GLY A 426 2.76 -36.08 -12.20
N LYS A 427 2.73 -37.42 -12.43
CA LYS A 427 3.94 -38.22 -12.73
C LYS A 427 4.35 -38.04 -14.19
N VAL A 428 3.39 -37.93 -15.12
CA VAL A 428 3.65 -37.65 -16.54
C VAL A 428 4.37 -36.31 -16.66
N LEU A 429 3.87 -35.26 -16.02
CA LEU A 429 4.51 -33.94 -16.03
C LEU A 429 5.94 -33.95 -15.46
N ARG A 430 6.18 -34.74 -14.40
CA ARG A 430 7.52 -34.86 -13.81
C ARG A 430 8.50 -35.69 -14.65
N SER A 431 8.01 -36.53 -15.54
CA SER A 431 8.86 -37.35 -16.42
C SER A 431 9.31 -36.60 -17.69
N ILE A 432 8.75 -35.42 -17.95
CA ILE A 432 9.19 -34.52 -19.03
C ILE A 432 10.49 -33.82 -18.60
N PRO A 433 11.55 -33.84 -19.44
CA PRO A 433 12.81 -33.18 -19.12
C PRO A 433 12.66 -31.68 -18.89
N HIS A 434 13.41 -31.12 -17.94
CA HIS A 434 13.40 -29.68 -17.61
C HIS A 434 13.81 -28.76 -18.78
N THR A 435 14.42 -29.30 -19.83
CA THR A 435 14.70 -28.55 -21.07
C THR A 435 13.42 -28.09 -21.79
N HIS A 436 12.26 -28.69 -21.47
CA HIS A 436 10.94 -28.40 -22.07
C HIS A 436 10.00 -27.73 -21.05
N ASN A 437 10.52 -26.78 -20.26
CA ASN A 437 9.72 -26.07 -19.23
C ASN A 437 8.47 -25.38 -19.77
N ALA A 438 8.52 -24.85 -21.00
CA ALA A 438 7.35 -24.24 -21.65
C ALA A 438 6.23 -25.27 -21.88
N LEU A 439 6.57 -26.50 -22.33
CA LEU A 439 5.62 -27.60 -22.50
C LEU A 439 5.03 -28.04 -21.15
N ILE A 440 5.85 -28.16 -20.10
CA ILE A 440 5.39 -28.51 -18.75
C ILE A 440 4.37 -27.49 -18.23
N SER A 441 4.64 -26.18 -18.41
CA SER A 441 3.75 -25.10 -17.98
C SER A 441 2.43 -25.13 -18.74
N SER A 442 2.46 -25.36 -20.04
CA SER A 442 1.26 -25.45 -20.88
C SER A 442 0.40 -26.66 -20.52
N LEU A 443 1.00 -27.83 -20.34
CA LEU A 443 0.31 -29.06 -19.94
C LEU A 443 -0.25 -29.00 -18.50
N ARG A 444 0.34 -28.20 -17.63
CA ARG A 444 -0.17 -27.97 -16.26
C ARG A 444 -1.47 -27.19 -16.25
N ASN A 445 -1.64 -26.27 -17.19
CA ASN A 445 -2.80 -25.39 -17.33
C ASN A 445 -3.84 -25.92 -18.35
N ALA A 446 -3.56 -27.05 -19.02
CA ALA A 446 -4.47 -27.66 -19.97
C ALA A 446 -5.60 -28.41 -19.27
N ASP A 447 -6.83 -28.33 -19.81
CA ASP A 447 -7.95 -29.13 -19.37
C ASP A 447 -7.93 -30.49 -20.04
N LEU A 448 -8.08 -31.53 -19.23
CA LEU A 448 -8.12 -32.91 -19.69
C LEU A 448 -9.56 -33.40 -19.71
N THR A 449 -10.01 -33.91 -20.86
CA THR A 449 -11.31 -34.52 -21.02
C THR A 449 -11.20 -35.82 -21.81
N VAL A 450 -12.29 -36.58 -21.91
CA VAL A 450 -12.36 -37.79 -22.69
C VAL A 450 -13.47 -37.65 -23.72
N LYS A 451 -13.16 -37.92 -24.98
CA LYS A 451 -14.14 -37.94 -26.06
C LYS A 451 -13.85 -39.11 -27.00
N ASP A 452 -14.84 -39.92 -27.31
CA ASP A 452 -14.71 -41.06 -28.23
C ASP A 452 -13.53 -41.98 -27.88
N ASP A 453 -13.39 -42.37 -26.60
CA ASP A 453 -12.30 -43.22 -26.06
C ASP A 453 -10.88 -42.65 -26.22
N ARG A 454 -10.74 -41.35 -26.52
CA ARG A 454 -9.47 -40.66 -26.67
C ARG A 454 -9.27 -39.61 -25.56
N LEU A 455 -8.02 -39.43 -25.18
CA LEU A 455 -7.65 -38.32 -24.30
C LEU A 455 -7.70 -37.02 -25.10
N VAL A 456 -8.46 -36.04 -24.63
CA VAL A 456 -8.54 -34.70 -25.22
C VAL A 456 -7.85 -33.72 -24.29
N ILE A 457 -6.88 -32.99 -24.84
CA ILE A 457 -6.09 -31.97 -24.14
C ILE A 457 -6.47 -30.61 -24.73
N ALA A 458 -7.16 -29.79 -23.95
CA ALA A 458 -7.59 -28.46 -24.36
C ALA A 458 -6.66 -27.40 -23.81
N PHE A 459 -6.08 -26.55 -24.68
CA PHE A 459 -5.19 -25.45 -24.35
C PHE A 459 -5.85 -24.10 -24.57
N ASP A 460 -5.40 -23.07 -23.85
CA ASP A 460 -5.72 -21.68 -24.16
C ASP A 460 -5.03 -21.25 -25.48
N ASP A 461 -5.65 -20.32 -26.24
CA ASP A 461 -5.29 -19.88 -27.61
C ASP A 461 -3.78 -19.75 -27.91
N MET A 462 -2.94 -19.44 -26.91
CA MET A 462 -1.49 -19.24 -27.11
C MET A 462 -0.66 -20.53 -27.15
N PHE A 463 -1.19 -21.66 -26.70
CA PHE A 463 -0.39 -22.87 -26.45
C PHE A 463 -0.77 -24.09 -27.31
N GLU A 464 -1.80 -24.00 -28.14
CA GLU A 464 -2.26 -25.08 -29.04
C GLU A 464 -1.13 -25.63 -29.93
N ASN A 465 -0.26 -24.74 -30.40
CA ASN A 465 0.85 -25.11 -31.29
C ASN A 465 2.00 -25.86 -30.58
N MET A 466 2.01 -25.94 -29.25
CA MET A 466 3.11 -26.59 -28.50
C MET A 466 3.18 -28.09 -28.76
N LEU A 467 2.06 -28.81 -28.79
CA LEU A 467 2.02 -30.25 -29.09
C LEU A 467 1.94 -30.55 -30.60
N ARG A 468 1.81 -29.54 -31.46
CA ARG A 468 1.96 -29.69 -32.93
C ARG A 468 3.43 -29.74 -33.34
N ASN A 469 4.35 -29.24 -32.47
CA ASN A 469 5.78 -29.38 -32.68
C ASN A 469 6.20 -30.84 -32.44
N GLU A 470 6.92 -31.42 -33.39
CA GLU A 470 7.28 -32.84 -33.40
C GLU A 470 8.19 -33.24 -32.21
N ASP A 471 9.12 -32.39 -31.83
CA ASP A 471 10.00 -32.62 -30.66
C ASP A 471 9.21 -32.66 -29.35
N ASN A 472 8.32 -31.69 -29.12
CA ASN A 472 7.47 -31.64 -27.94
C ASN A 472 6.49 -32.80 -27.88
N ARG A 473 5.98 -33.23 -29.05
CA ARG A 473 5.08 -34.35 -29.18
C ARG A 473 5.77 -35.66 -28.78
N GLN A 474 6.96 -35.92 -29.30
CA GLN A 474 7.75 -37.11 -28.97
C GLN A 474 8.10 -37.17 -27.48
N VAL A 475 8.48 -36.02 -26.89
CA VAL A 475 8.77 -35.92 -25.47
C VAL A 475 7.53 -36.19 -24.62
N PHE A 476 6.38 -35.68 -25.00
CA PHE A 476 5.10 -35.94 -24.31
C PHE A 476 4.68 -37.39 -24.42
N GLU A 477 4.67 -37.95 -25.62
CA GLU A 477 4.35 -39.36 -25.86
C GLU A 477 5.28 -40.30 -25.08
N GLY A 478 6.57 -40.04 -25.08
CA GLY A 478 7.55 -40.79 -24.27
C GLY A 478 7.33 -40.67 -22.77
N ALA A 479 6.86 -39.53 -22.29
CA ALA A 479 6.51 -39.34 -20.88
C ALA A 479 5.27 -40.10 -20.47
N VAL A 480 4.25 -40.13 -21.33
CA VAL A 480 3.01 -40.93 -21.14
C VAL A 480 3.36 -42.43 -21.15
N GLU A 481 4.15 -42.88 -22.13
CA GLU A 481 4.55 -44.30 -22.25
C GLU A 481 5.34 -44.78 -21.03
N LYS A 482 6.24 -43.96 -20.51
CA LYS A 482 6.99 -44.28 -19.27
C LYS A 482 6.12 -44.46 -18.04
N VAL A 483 5.00 -43.75 -17.94
CA VAL A 483 4.13 -43.76 -16.76
C VAL A 483 3.00 -44.78 -16.89
N VAL A 484 2.45 -44.95 -18.08
CA VAL A 484 1.26 -45.79 -18.34
C VAL A 484 1.63 -47.12 -19.03
N GLY A 485 2.82 -47.21 -19.64
CA GLY A 485 3.31 -48.42 -20.31
C GLY A 485 2.69 -48.70 -21.67
N LYS A 486 1.94 -47.78 -22.25
CA LYS A 486 1.24 -47.92 -23.52
C LYS A 486 1.20 -46.61 -24.30
N HIS A 487 1.19 -46.71 -25.64
CA HIS A 487 0.89 -45.59 -26.53
C HIS A 487 -0.60 -45.23 -26.46
N LEU A 488 -0.90 -43.96 -26.14
CA LEU A 488 -2.27 -43.47 -26.04
C LEU A 488 -2.59 -42.58 -27.25
N LYS A 489 -3.81 -42.74 -27.78
CA LYS A 489 -4.35 -41.82 -28.79
C LYS A 489 -4.91 -40.59 -28.07
N TYR A 490 -4.45 -39.41 -28.45
CA TYR A 490 -4.93 -38.15 -27.90
C TYR A 490 -5.29 -37.17 -29.02
N GLU A 491 -6.13 -36.21 -28.69
CA GLU A 491 -6.56 -35.11 -29.54
C GLU A 491 -6.25 -33.78 -28.83
N VAL A 492 -5.72 -32.81 -29.57
CA VAL A 492 -5.44 -31.48 -29.07
C VAL A 492 -6.50 -30.53 -29.57
N LEU A 493 -7.15 -29.81 -28.65
CA LEU A 493 -8.19 -28.85 -28.97
C LEU A 493 -7.83 -27.47 -28.36
N GLU A 494 -8.28 -26.43 -29.06
CA GLU A 494 -8.27 -25.06 -28.54
C GLU A 494 -9.47 -24.89 -27.60
N LYS A 495 -9.23 -24.31 -26.38
CA LYS A 495 -10.30 -23.84 -25.53
C LYS A 495 -11.01 -22.70 -26.26
N ARG A 496 -12.15 -22.98 -26.90
CA ARG A 496 -13.02 -21.90 -27.36
C ARG A 496 -13.47 -21.12 -26.13
N LYS A 497 -13.22 -19.80 -26.13
CA LYS A 497 -13.92 -18.86 -25.24
C LYS A 497 -15.41 -18.99 -25.58
N THR A 498 -16.08 -19.93 -24.96
CA THR A 498 -17.55 -19.96 -24.94
C THR A 498 -17.95 -18.75 -24.11
N THR A 499 -18.24 -17.65 -24.78
CA THR A 499 -19.08 -16.57 -24.28
C THR A 499 -20.54 -17.09 -24.19
N ASP A 500 -20.76 -18.17 -23.49
CA ASP A 500 -22.07 -18.56 -22.99
C ASP A 500 -22.15 -18.11 -21.54
N PHE A 501 -22.46 -16.81 -21.38
CA PHE A 501 -22.79 -16.17 -20.10
C PHE A 501 -24.00 -16.85 -19.44
N GLU A 502 -24.83 -17.56 -20.22
CA GLU A 502 -26.07 -18.19 -19.74
C GLU A 502 -25.85 -19.50 -18.98
N SER A 503 -24.70 -20.18 -19.09
CA SER A 503 -24.49 -21.47 -18.41
C SER A 503 -23.79 -21.39 -17.06
N THR A 504 -23.25 -20.24 -16.68
CA THR A 504 -22.43 -20.06 -15.46
C THR A 504 -23.17 -19.33 -14.34
N TYR A 505 -24.27 -18.63 -14.62
CA TYR A 505 -25.07 -17.93 -13.62
C TYR A 505 -26.49 -18.54 -13.53
N PRO A 506 -26.99 -18.76 -12.30
CA PRO A 506 -28.40 -19.17 -12.17
C PRO A 506 -29.29 -18.04 -12.68
N ASP A 507 -30.30 -18.42 -13.47
CA ASP A 507 -31.32 -17.53 -14.02
C ASP A 507 -32.08 -16.84 -12.88
N PHE A 508 -31.88 -15.52 -12.76
CA PHE A 508 -32.56 -14.65 -11.79
C PHE A 508 -33.84 -14.02 -12.33
N SER A 509 -34.27 -14.33 -13.57
CA SER A 509 -35.48 -13.75 -14.19
C SER A 509 -36.76 -14.07 -13.43
N GLY A 510 -36.76 -15.11 -12.58
CA GLY A 510 -37.89 -15.47 -11.71
C GLY A 510 -37.99 -14.73 -10.39
N LEU A 511 -37.03 -13.86 -10.05
CA LEU A 511 -36.97 -13.13 -8.76
C LEU A 511 -37.31 -11.64 -8.87
N ILE A 512 -37.44 -11.12 -10.07
CA ILE A 512 -37.81 -9.70 -10.30
C ILE A 512 -39.24 -9.67 -10.83
N ASN A 513 -40.20 -9.41 -9.96
CA ASN A 513 -41.58 -9.12 -10.33
C ASN A 513 -41.64 -7.71 -10.90
N MET A 514 -41.61 -7.58 -12.23
CA MET A 514 -41.68 -6.30 -12.93
C MET A 514 -43.12 -5.87 -13.28
N ASP A 515 -44.07 -6.04 -12.37
CA ASP A 515 -45.36 -5.42 -12.52
C ASP A 515 -45.30 -3.98 -11.94
N GLY A 516 -45.02 -2.99 -12.80
CA GLY A 516 -45.20 -1.59 -12.42
C GLY A 516 -44.21 -0.56 -12.93
N ILE A 517 -43.41 -0.84 -13.98
CA ILE A 517 -42.61 0.23 -14.62
C ILE A 517 -43.10 0.47 -16.03
N ASP A 518 -43.83 1.59 -16.19
CA ASP A 518 -44.27 2.13 -17.47
C ASP A 518 -43.06 2.75 -18.18
N VAL A 519 -42.60 2.14 -19.25
CA VAL A 519 -41.53 2.66 -20.09
C VAL A 519 -42.15 3.55 -21.14
N GLY A 520 -42.19 4.86 -20.87
CA GLY A 520 -42.55 5.87 -21.86
C GLY A 520 -41.54 5.84 -23.02
N GLU A 521 -42.05 5.60 -24.22
CA GLU A 521 -41.35 5.77 -25.48
C GLU A 521 -40.82 7.20 -25.60
N MET A 522 -39.50 7.37 -25.76
CA MET A 522 -38.95 8.60 -26.31
C MET A 522 -38.72 8.40 -27.80
N GLU A 523 -39.55 9.05 -28.63
CA GLU A 523 -39.32 9.26 -30.06
C GLU A 523 -38.20 10.29 -30.28
N GLU A 524 -37.34 9.99 -31.28
CA GLU A 524 -36.34 10.75 -32.05
C GLU A 524 -35.24 11.49 -31.29
#